data_50ad5a59e1dce2755f140b7aed18c221
#
_entry.id   50ad5a59e1dce2755f140b7aed18c221
#
_cell.length_a   1.000
_cell.length_b   1.000
_cell.length_c   1.000
_cell.angle_alpha   90.00
_cell.angle_beta   90.00
_cell.angle_gamma   90.00
#
_symmetry.space_group_name_H-M   'P 1'
#
loop_
_entity.id
_entity.type
_entity.pdbx_description
1 polymer ?
#
loop_
_entity_poly.entity_id
_entity_poly.type
_entity_poly.pdbx_seq_one_letter_code
_entity_poly.pdbx_strand_id
1 'polypeptide(L)'
;MPRQRVLCVDDEPQVLRGLELQLGRHYQVLSATNGADALRLLERDPTIDVVISDMRMPGMSGAGLLAEARRVAPRAARILLTGQTDVSSASAAVNEGQIHCFLTKPCPPSQLHQAVATAVERARENSVDHSGIRRSLAAELVNLDVQTGLASRARFRQQLATVCAEHRPCALLLLNLDNLREINSAQGQVAGDHVIVTVARRLQQQCERALCLARWAGDEFAVLLPAPDTDPTRLGAVADVLIAVLSIPVAHGDALLRPLISVGVTHVPGQARDAEAAVRNAGIAAHEAKLLGGGASCLFRPDAARRSEQRFRMLTALREAIDTDRLELHFQPIIDLQRRRVRSLEALLRWHHPEFGQVPPSEFIPLAEESGEMPRLGNWVLRRACMESRSLVGQCAGAIAVNVSMQQLLNDAFLTHVDDALRLSGMSPATLELELTESVFSRDTDKVLATMDALHARGVRIAIDDFGTGYSSLAYLQRMPADAIKVDRCFTANLGKGGETILAAALSIGRSFGMEVIIEGVENDAALGQLQSLGAHLFQGYLFGRPMPATAVAGWLAGAGFGPDAPWTAPASATATAIAPATPASAAR
;
A
#
# COMPACT_ATOMS: atom_id res chain seq x y z
N MET A 1 26.50 35.74 42.10
CA MET A 1 25.75 36.05 40.87
C MET A 1 24.28 36.16 41.22
N PRO A 2 23.49 37.09 40.67
CA PRO A 2 22.05 37.13 40.92
C PRO A 2 21.40 35.81 40.46
N ARG A 3 20.40 35.31 41.22
CA ARG A 3 19.67 34.10 40.85
C ARG A 3 18.86 34.38 39.59
N GLN A 4 18.85 33.41 38.64
CA GLN A 4 18.02 33.51 37.44
C GLN A 4 16.53 33.54 37.79
N ARG A 5 15.73 34.24 36.97
CA ARG A 5 14.33 34.50 37.21
C ARG A 5 13.44 33.65 36.31
N VAL A 6 12.57 32.88 36.92
CA VAL A 6 11.63 31.97 36.28
C VAL A 6 10.20 32.39 36.58
N LEU A 7 9.41 32.70 35.56
CA LEU A 7 7.98 32.99 35.71
C LEU A 7 7.18 31.69 35.45
N CYS A 8 6.42 31.26 36.47
CA CYS A 8 5.51 30.12 36.38
C CYS A 8 4.07 30.61 36.25
N VAL A 9 3.31 30.09 35.29
CA VAL A 9 1.94 30.49 34.97
C VAL A 9 1.05 29.26 34.93
N ASP A 10 0.06 29.23 35.83
CA ASP A 10 -0.91 28.14 35.97
C ASP A 10 -2.14 28.69 36.70
N ASP A 11 -3.37 28.36 36.30
CA ASP A 11 -4.59 28.83 36.92
C ASP A 11 -4.89 28.14 38.26
N GLU A 12 -4.17 27.06 38.57
CA GLU A 12 -4.26 26.35 39.83
C GLU A 12 -3.17 26.82 40.82
N PRO A 13 -3.53 27.56 41.92
CA PRO A 13 -2.56 28.04 42.91
C PRO A 13 -1.75 26.94 43.61
N GLN A 14 -2.28 25.71 43.66
CA GLN A 14 -1.58 24.56 44.24
C GLN A 14 -0.43 24.09 43.35
N VAL A 15 -0.59 24.14 42.03
CA VAL A 15 0.45 23.80 41.06
C VAL A 15 1.58 24.83 41.14
N LEU A 16 1.24 26.13 41.20
CA LEU A 16 2.22 27.20 41.34
C LEU A 16 3.05 27.04 42.62
N ARG A 17 2.44 26.72 43.77
CA ARG A 17 3.18 26.43 45.03
C ARG A 17 4.12 25.21 44.85
N GLY A 18 3.67 24.19 44.14
CA GLY A 18 4.50 23.01 43.83
C GLY A 18 5.75 23.38 43.00
N LEU A 19 5.56 24.20 41.97
CA LEU A 19 6.67 24.71 41.14
C LEU A 19 7.61 25.63 41.92
N GLU A 20 7.06 26.51 42.77
CA GLU A 20 7.86 27.37 43.66
C GLU A 20 8.74 26.56 44.63
N LEU A 21 8.20 25.51 45.25
CA LEU A 21 8.94 24.65 46.17
C LEU A 21 10.06 23.86 45.42
N GLN A 22 9.78 23.41 44.22
CA GLN A 22 10.74 22.66 43.41
C GLN A 22 11.85 23.58 42.90
N LEU A 23 11.52 24.69 42.28
CA LEU A 23 12.48 25.57 41.60
C LEU A 23 13.12 26.63 42.50
N GLY A 24 12.47 27.02 43.60
CA GLY A 24 12.87 28.13 44.48
C GLY A 24 14.23 27.92 45.17
N ARG A 25 14.74 26.69 45.24
CA ARG A 25 16.10 26.43 45.77
C ARG A 25 17.20 26.96 44.85
N HIS A 26 16.96 26.97 43.55
CA HIS A 26 17.98 27.29 42.53
C HIS A 26 17.68 28.59 41.77
N TYR A 27 16.42 28.97 41.66
CA TYR A 27 15.93 30.10 40.87
C TYR A 27 15.11 31.07 41.72
N GLN A 28 14.98 32.31 41.25
CA GLN A 28 13.99 33.24 41.75
C GLN A 28 12.69 33.04 40.99
N VAL A 29 11.70 32.42 41.63
CA VAL A 29 10.43 32.10 41.02
C VAL A 29 9.45 33.24 41.19
N LEU A 30 8.80 33.63 40.10
CA LEU A 30 7.65 34.53 40.04
C LEU A 30 6.45 33.69 39.62
N SER A 31 5.26 34.02 40.08
CA SER A 31 4.03 33.29 39.76
C SER A 31 2.93 34.21 39.25
N ALA A 32 2.15 33.71 38.27
CA ALA A 32 0.95 34.37 37.78
C ALA A 32 -0.16 33.32 37.62
N THR A 33 -1.41 33.68 37.94
CA THR A 33 -2.56 32.76 37.86
C THR A 33 -3.30 32.82 36.53
N ASN A 34 -2.88 33.67 35.60
CA ASN A 34 -3.46 33.80 34.26
C ASN A 34 -2.47 34.44 33.27
N GLY A 35 -2.76 34.31 31.97
CA GLY A 35 -1.89 34.84 30.93
C GLY A 35 -1.76 36.37 30.90
N ALA A 36 -2.83 37.10 31.25
CA ALA A 36 -2.80 38.57 31.23
C ALA A 36 -1.87 39.13 32.32
N ASP A 37 -1.88 38.56 33.53
CA ASP A 37 -0.96 38.92 34.61
C ASP A 37 0.48 38.55 34.26
N ALA A 38 0.69 37.39 33.64
CA ALA A 38 1.99 36.97 33.20
C ALA A 38 2.60 37.93 32.15
N LEU A 39 1.82 38.39 31.17
CA LEU A 39 2.28 39.38 30.17
C LEU A 39 2.64 40.72 30.84
N ARG A 40 1.83 41.19 31.78
CA ARG A 40 2.14 42.42 32.56
C ARG A 40 3.44 42.31 33.37
N LEU A 41 3.73 41.13 33.93
CA LEU A 41 4.99 40.88 34.62
C LEU A 41 6.17 40.89 33.64
N LEU A 42 6.03 40.29 32.48
CA LEU A 42 7.06 40.27 31.44
C LEU A 42 7.37 41.67 30.86
N GLU A 43 6.34 42.53 30.74
CA GLU A 43 6.50 43.93 30.31
C GLU A 43 7.24 44.77 31.34
N ARG A 44 6.97 44.53 32.63
CA ARG A 44 7.58 45.27 33.72
C ARG A 44 8.98 44.82 34.08
N ASP A 45 9.28 43.56 33.80
CA ASP A 45 10.54 42.93 34.21
C ASP A 45 11.23 42.20 33.06
N PRO A 46 12.07 42.89 32.29
CA PRO A 46 12.79 42.32 31.17
C PRO A 46 13.94 41.36 31.60
N THR A 47 14.12 41.15 32.91
CA THR A 47 15.16 40.25 33.45
C THR A 47 14.65 38.84 33.73
N ILE A 48 13.40 38.52 33.32
CA ILE A 48 12.87 37.16 33.38
C ILE A 48 13.54 36.32 32.32
N ASP A 49 14.24 35.24 32.73
CA ASP A 49 15.02 34.36 31.86
C ASP A 49 14.15 33.25 31.24
N VAL A 50 13.17 32.74 32.00
CA VAL A 50 12.35 31.59 31.57
C VAL A 50 10.89 31.82 31.94
N VAL A 51 9.98 31.46 31.01
CA VAL A 51 8.53 31.40 31.24
C VAL A 51 8.07 29.95 31.11
N ILE A 52 7.41 29.46 32.17
CA ILE A 52 6.77 28.13 32.20
C ILE A 52 5.28 28.36 32.28
N SER A 53 4.50 27.83 31.32
CA SER A 53 3.05 28.01 31.29
C SER A 53 2.32 26.68 31.19
N ASP A 54 1.21 26.55 31.95
CA ASP A 54 0.25 25.50 31.68
C ASP A 54 -0.40 25.68 30.30
N MET A 55 -0.78 24.59 29.65
CA MET A 55 -1.45 24.59 28.36
C MET A 55 -2.88 25.13 28.43
N ARG A 56 -3.63 24.71 29.45
CA ARG A 56 -5.06 25.00 29.59
C ARG A 56 -5.31 25.99 30.70
N MET A 57 -5.50 27.24 30.36
CA MET A 57 -5.87 28.30 31.30
C MET A 57 -7.12 29.05 30.83
N PRO A 58 -7.99 29.52 31.72
CA PRO A 58 -9.15 30.33 31.35
C PRO A 58 -8.75 31.61 30.62
N GLY A 59 -9.44 31.95 29.54
CA GLY A 59 -9.25 33.18 28.76
C GLY A 59 -8.12 33.13 27.73
N MET A 60 -6.93 32.73 28.11
CA MET A 60 -5.77 32.63 27.20
C MET A 60 -5.06 31.30 27.42
N SER A 61 -4.91 30.51 26.35
CA SER A 61 -4.16 29.24 26.41
C SER A 61 -2.67 29.50 26.65
N GLY A 62 -1.96 28.52 27.24
CA GLY A 62 -0.52 28.62 27.43
C GLY A 62 0.27 28.80 26.11
N ALA A 63 -0.14 28.13 25.05
CA ALA A 63 0.45 28.34 23.73
C ALA A 63 0.28 29.79 23.24
N GLY A 64 -0.93 30.34 23.41
CA GLY A 64 -1.21 31.75 23.09
C GLY A 64 -0.39 32.73 23.94
N LEU A 65 -0.28 32.48 25.27
CA LEU A 65 0.57 33.26 26.16
C LEU A 65 2.04 33.23 25.68
N LEU A 66 2.58 32.06 25.39
CA LEU A 66 3.99 31.94 24.99
C LEU A 66 4.27 32.56 23.61
N ALA A 67 3.28 32.61 22.72
CA ALA A 67 3.36 33.33 21.45
C ALA A 67 3.48 34.86 21.69
N GLU A 68 2.64 35.41 22.56
CA GLU A 68 2.71 36.84 22.95
C GLU A 68 3.97 37.15 23.75
N ALA A 69 4.39 36.27 24.67
CA ALA A 69 5.61 36.41 25.45
C ALA A 69 6.86 36.50 24.54
N ARG A 70 6.83 35.87 23.39
CA ARG A 70 7.89 36.01 22.37
C ARG A 70 8.04 37.46 21.88
N ARG A 71 6.93 38.18 21.76
CA ARG A 71 6.91 39.57 21.27
C ARG A 71 7.33 40.54 22.38
N VAL A 72 6.88 40.30 23.62
CA VAL A 72 7.11 41.18 24.76
C VAL A 72 8.49 40.96 25.40
N ALA A 73 8.88 39.69 25.56
CA ALA A 73 10.16 39.28 26.15
C ALA A 73 10.89 38.29 25.24
N PRO A 74 11.44 38.71 24.09
CA PRO A 74 12.02 37.82 23.11
C PRO A 74 13.23 37.02 23.61
N ARG A 75 13.88 37.50 24.67
CA ARG A 75 15.04 36.83 25.31
C ARG A 75 14.64 35.68 26.22
N ALA A 76 13.42 35.73 26.80
CA ALA A 76 12.96 34.72 27.74
C ALA A 76 12.75 33.37 27.03
N ALA A 77 13.30 32.31 27.57
CA ALA A 77 13.01 30.97 27.11
C ALA A 77 11.60 30.54 27.53
N ARG A 78 10.91 29.75 26.70
CA ARG A 78 9.49 29.41 26.85
C ARG A 78 9.33 27.90 26.96
N ILE A 79 8.72 27.44 28.05
CA ILE A 79 8.41 26.04 28.35
C ILE A 79 6.91 25.90 28.50
N LEU A 80 6.31 24.88 27.89
CA LEU A 80 4.89 24.56 28.01
C LEU A 80 4.70 23.32 28.88
N LEU A 81 3.81 23.37 29.87
CA LEU A 81 3.33 22.19 30.59
C LEU A 81 2.03 21.71 29.98
N THR A 82 1.91 20.41 29.65
CA THR A 82 0.75 19.86 28.95
C THR A 82 0.28 18.55 29.57
N GLY A 83 -1.03 18.30 29.54
CA GLY A 83 -1.60 16.99 29.90
C GLY A 83 -1.36 15.95 28.78
N GLN A 84 -1.55 14.66 29.07
CA GLN A 84 -1.37 13.56 28.11
C GLN A 84 -2.25 13.68 26.85
N THR A 85 -3.40 14.32 26.95
CA THR A 85 -4.36 14.49 25.84
C THR A 85 -4.01 15.61 24.86
N ASP A 86 -3.09 16.50 25.20
CA ASP A 86 -2.82 17.75 24.45
C ASP A 86 -1.46 17.75 23.73
N VAL A 87 -0.80 16.60 23.69
CA VAL A 87 0.58 16.46 23.13
C VAL A 87 0.64 16.82 21.64
N SER A 88 -0.39 16.54 20.86
CA SER A 88 -0.44 16.89 19.43
C SER A 88 -0.46 18.40 19.21
N SER A 89 -1.22 19.14 20.02
CA SER A 89 -1.30 20.61 19.96
C SER A 89 -0.01 21.27 20.45
N ALA A 90 0.64 20.68 21.46
CA ALA A 90 1.94 21.14 21.95
C ALA A 90 3.04 20.95 20.89
N SER A 91 3.03 19.83 20.15
CA SER A 91 3.96 19.55 19.07
C SER A 91 3.85 20.57 17.92
N ALA A 92 2.63 20.98 17.55
CA ALA A 92 2.42 22.01 16.54
C ALA A 92 3.04 23.37 16.99
N ALA A 93 2.83 23.78 18.25
CA ALA A 93 3.40 25.01 18.79
C ALA A 93 4.94 25.02 18.85
N VAL A 94 5.58 23.86 19.06
CA VAL A 94 7.04 23.71 18.95
C VAL A 94 7.51 23.93 17.50
N ASN A 95 6.80 23.31 16.53
CA ASN A 95 7.15 23.39 15.11
C ASN A 95 7.03 24.82 14.55
N GLU A 96 6.11 25.62 15.09
CA GLU A 96 5.99 27.05 14.75
C GLU A 96 7.10 27.92 15.40
N GLY A 97 8.00 27.33 16.17
CA GLY A 97 9.11 28.01 16.84
C GLY A 97 8.68 28.93 17.97
N GLN A 98 7.50 28.72 18.52
CA GLN A 98 6.92 29.56 19.59
C GLN A 98 7.40 29.15 20.97
N ILE A 99 7.72 27.87 21.20
CA ILE A 99 8.18 27.31 22.49
C ILE A 99 9.53 26.57 22.33
N HIS A 100 10.31 26.51 23.41
CA HIS A 100 11.61 25.85 23.40
C HIS A 100 11.52 24.37 23.74
N CYS A 101 10.64 23.99 24.66
CA CYS A 101 10.29 22.61 24.93
C CYS A 101 8.91 22.52 25.59
N PHE A 102 8.34 21.34 25.62
CA PHE A 102 7.16 21.04 26.41
C PHE A 102 7.44 19.89 27.38
N LEU A 103 6.72 19.85 28.49
CA LEU A 103 6.79 18.80 29.50
C LEU A 103 5.38 18.28 29.79
N THR A 104 5.22 16.98 29.94
CA THR A 104 3.93 16.36 30.25
C THR A 104 3.68 16.29 31.75
N LYS A 105 2.46 16.68 32.19
CA LYS A 105 2.01 16.51 33.57
C LYS A 105 1.53 15.05 33.82
N PRO A 106 1.91 14.39 34.94
CA PRO A 106 2.80 14.88 36.01
C PRO A 106 4.28 14.87 35.57
N CYS A 107 4.98 15.99 35.82
CA CYS A 107 6.37 16.13 35.45
C CYS A 107 7.29 15.75 36.62
N PRO A 108 8.20 14.75 36.46
CA PRO A 108 9.19 14.43 37.47
C PRO A 108 10.10 15.64 37.78
N PRO A 109 10.45 15.90 39.07
CA PRO A 109 11.28 17.04 39.46
C PRO A 109 12.62 17.11 38.70
N SER A 110 13.24 15.97 38.40
CA SER A 110 14.48 15.91 37.65
C SER A 110 14.33 16.42 36.21
N GLN A 111 13.23 16.08 35.51
CA GLN A 111 12.95 16.54 34.16
C GLN A 111 12.65 18.06 34.15
N LEU A 112 11.89 18.55 35.11
CA LEU A 112 11.61 19.99 35.23
C LEU A 112 12.90 20.78 35.45
N HIS A 113 13.76 20.34 36.38
CA HIS A 113 15.05 20.98 36.62
C HIS A 113 15.95 20.99 35.41
N GLN A 114 16.03 19.88 34.70
CA GLN A 114 16.83 19.76 33.47
C GLN A 114 16.32 20.69 32.37
N ALA A 115 15.01 20.74 32.15
CA ALA A 115 14.39 21.62 31.15
C ALA A 115 14.63 23.10 31.47
N VAL A 116 14.45 23.50 32.75
CA VAL A 116 14.70 24.88 33.19
C VAL A 116 16.17 25.25 33.09
N ALA A 117 17.11 24.35 33.44
CA ALA A 117 18.54 24.60 33.32
C ALA A 117 18.94 24.84 31.84
N THR A 118 18.47 23.97 30.93
CA THR A 118 18.68 24.14 29.48
C THR A 118 18.05 25.43 28.96
N ALA A 119 16.85 25.78 29.43
CA ALA A 119 16.17 27.02 29.04
C ALA A 119 16.92 28.27 29.51
N VAL A 120 17.48 28.26 30.73
CA VAL A 120 18.31 29.35 31.26
C VAL A 120 19.58 29.53 30.46
N GLU A 121 20.27 28.45 30.06
CA GLU A 121 21.44 28.51 29.18
C GLU A 121 21.10 29.17 27.86
N ARG A 122 19.99 28.78 27.25
CA ARG A 122 19.48 29.39 26.01
C ARG A 122 19.11 30.86 26.17
N ALA A 123 18.52 31.26 27.30
CA ALA A 123 18.22 32.68 27.58
C ALA A 123 19.50 33.52 27.69
N ARG A 124 20.57 32.95 28.24
CA ARG A 124 21.92 33.58 28.28
C ARG A 124 22.58 33.69 26.90
N GLU A 125 22.51 32.66 26.10
CA GLU A 125 22.96 32.68 24.71
C GLU A 125 22.22 33.72 23.88
N ASN A 126 20.92 33.95 24.18
CA ASN A 126 20.11 34.99 23.56
C ASN A 126 20.55 36.42 23.92
N SER A 127 21.35 36.60 24.97
CA SER A 127 21.85 37.91 25.44
C SER A 127 23.18 38.31 24.81
N VAL A 128 23.89 37.37 24.17
CA VAL A 128 25.15 37.63 23.45
C VAL A 128 24.83 37.63 21.96
N ASP A 129 25.19 38.69 21.24
CA ASP A 129 24.88 38.92 19.83
C ASP A 129 25.53 37.90 18.90
N HIS A 130 24.88 36.74 18.75
CA HIS A 130 25.28 35.62 17.90
C HIS A 130 24.29 35.35 16.76
N SER A 131 23.81 36.42 16.10
CA SER A 131 22.87 36.32 14.99
C SER A 131 23.37 35.49 13.79
N GLY A 132 24.67 35.29 13.66
CA GLY A 132 25.28 34.44 12.64
C GLY A 132 25.28 32.95 12.97
N ILE A 133 25.62 32.58 14.21
CA ILE A 133 25.77 31.17 14.65
C ILE A 133 24.39 30.50 14.83
N ARG A 134 23.37 31.27 15.25
CA ARG A 134 22.01 30.76 15.41
C ARG A 134 21.31 30.40 14.11
N ARG A 135 21.53 31.17 13.03
CA ARG A 135 21.02 30.80 11.70
C ARG A 135 21.67 29.50 11.21
N SER A 136 22.94 29.27 11.54
CA SER A 136 23.66 28.05 11.16
C SER A 136 23.15 26.82 11.91
N LEU A 137 22.98 26.88 13.24
CA LEU A 137 22.51 25.74 14.05
C LEU A 137 21.03 25.42 13.84
N ALA A 138 20.16 26.42 13.70
CA ALA A 138 18.76 26.21 13.35
C ALA A 138 18.62 25.65 11.93
N ALA A 139 19.45 26.10 10.99
CA ALA A 139 19.52 25.55 9.64
C ALA A 139 20.08 24.12 9.64
N GLU A 140 21.01 23.77 10.54
CA GLU A 140 21.52 22.41 10.67
C GLU A 140 20.49 21.43 11.24
N LEU A 141 19.70 21.83 12.25
CA LEU A 141 18.64 20.99 12.82
C LEU A 141 17.45 20.77 11.88
N VAL A 142 17.13 21.75 11.03
CA VAL A 142 16.12 21.61 9.96
C VAL A 142 16.63 20.69 8.83
N ASN A 143 17.93 20.50 8.73
CA ASN A 143 18.59 19.76 7.68
C ASN A 143 18.82 18.27 7.98
N LEU A 144 18.47 17.79 9.17
CA LEU A 144 18.64 16.40 9.58
C LEU A 144 17.31 15.75 9.95
N ASP A 145 17.18 14.46 9.63
CA ASP A 145 16.10 13.61 10.16
C ASP A 145 16.44 13.17 11.58
N VAL A 146 15.58 13.50 12.53
CA VAL A 146 15.84 13.32 13.97
C VAL A 146 15.95 11.84 14.36
N GLN A 147 15.25 10.94 13.66
CA GLN A 147 15.22 9.51 13.97
C GLN A 147 16.49 8.80 13.48
N THR A 148 16.96 9.15 12.29
CA THR A 148 18.05 8.44 11.61
C THR A 148 19.39 9.17 11.64
N GLY A 149 19.39 10.48 11.92
CA GLY A 149 20.56 11.34 11.82
C GLY A 149 21.05 11.60 10.39
N LEU A 150 20.33 11.11 9.38
CA LEU A 150 20.62 11.39 7.97
C LEU A 150 20.15 12.80 7.60
N ALA A 151 20.54 13.30 6.43
CA ALA A 151 20.01 14.55 5.92
C ALA A 151 18.48 14.49 5.77
N SER A 152 17.81 15.63 5.96
CA SER A 152 16.41 15.77 5.65
C SER A 152 16.19 15.82 4.13
N ARG A 153 14.96 15.54 3.69
CA ARG A 153 14.53 15.69 2.28
C ARG A 153 14.86 17.07 1.72
N ALA A 154 14.70 18.13 2.53
CA ALA A 154 14.98 19.51 2.12
C ALA A 154 16.45 19.72 1.80
N ARG A 155 17.35 19.27 2.68
CA ARG A 155 18.81 19.34 2.46
C ARG A 155 19.24 18.52 1.25
N PHE A 156 18.69 17.32 1.09
CA PHE A 156 19.00 16.48 -0.07
C PHE A 156 18.60 17.15 -1.38
N ARG A 157 17.39 17.72 -1.47
CA ARG A 157 16.93 18.45 -2.67
C ARG A 157 17.83 19.63 -2.99
N GLN A 158 18.28 20.38 -1.99
CA GLN A 158 19.21 21.49 -2.18
C GLN A 158 20.55 21.00 -2.73
N GLN A 159 21.13 19.93 -2.15
CA GLN A 159 22.39 19.36 -2.61
C GLN A 159 22.27 18.82 -4.05
N LEU A 160 21.20 18.11 -4.35
CA LEU A 160 20.92 17.60 -5.69
C LEU A 160 20.78 18.75 -6.71
N ALA A 161 20.07 19.83 -6.35
CA ALA A 161 19.94 21.01 -7.21
C ALA A 161 21.29 21.66 -7.50
N THR A 162 22.19 21.75 -6.51
CA THR A 162 23.54 22.25 -6.69
C THR A 162 24.34 21.39 -7.67
N VAL A 163 24.34 20.07 -7.47
CA VAL A 163 25.04 19.11 -8.34
C VAL A 163 24.51 19.15 -9.77
N CYS A 164 23.18 19.30 -9.95
CA CYS A 164 22.57 19.45 -11.26
C CYS A 164 23.00 20.77 -11.94
N ALA A 165 23.02 21.89 -11.19
CA ALA A 165 23.42 23.19 -11.72
C ALA A 165 24.91 23.22 -12.13
N GLU A 166 25.77 22.50 -11.39
CA GLU A 166 27.19 22.32 -11.72
C GLU A 166 27.43 21.31 -12.86
N HIS A 167 26.40 20.65 -13.38
CA HIS A 167 26.49 19.57 -14.37
C HIS A 167 27.45 18.46 -13.93
N ARG A 168 27.57 18.23 -12.63
CA ARG A 168 28.46 17.24 -12.05
C ARG A 168 27.87 15.85 -12.18
N PRO A 169 28.56 14.87 -12.82
CA PRO A 169 28.05 13.52 -12.96
C PRO A 169 27.80 12.85 -11.61
N CYS A 170 26.57 12.39 -11.40
CA CYS A 170 26.18 11.68 -10.19
C CYS A 170 25.06 10.67 -10.47
N ALA A 171 24.92 9.70 -9.57
CA ALA A 171 23.81 8.78 -9.53
C ALA A 171 22.91 9.10 -8.33
N LEU A 172 21.63 9.21 -8.58
CA LEU A 172 20.59 9.28 -7.55
C LEU A 172 19.95 7.90 -7.40
N LEU A 173 19.98 7.37 -6.18
CA LEU A 173 19.28 6.15 -5.81
C LEU A 173 18.16 6.52 -4.84
N LEU A 174 16.93 6.09 -5.15
CA LEU A 174 15.81 6.09 -4.21
C LEU A 174 15.56 4.65 -3.76
N LEU A 175 15.54 4.45 -2.45
CA LEU A 175 15.35 3.16 -1.82
C LEU A 175 14.04 3.17 -1.05
N ASN A 176 13.28 2.08 -1.14
CA ASN A 176 12.01 1.90 -0.41
C ASN A 176 12.08 0.61 0.43
N LEU A 177 11.63 0.68 1.69
CA LEU A 177 11.40 -0.48 2.55
C LEU A 177 10.03 -1.09 2.23
N ASP A 178 9.98 -2.08 1.35
CA ASP A 178 8.73 -2.59 0.78
C ASP A 178 7.77 -3.21 1.81
N ASN A 179 8.31 -3.86 2.85
CA ASN A 179 7.53 -4.62 3.84
C ASN A 179 7.49 -3.97 5.25
N LEU A 180 7.76 -2.67 5.37
CA LEU A 180 7.75 -1.99 6.68
C LEU A 180 6.38 -2.01 7.34
N ARG A 181 5.30 -1.89 6.56
CA ARG A 181 3.93 -1.96 7.08
C ARG A 181 3.62 -3.34 7.67
N GLU A 182 4.08 -4.40 7.04
CA GLU A 182 3.90 -5.79 7.52
C GLU A 182 4.69 -6.02 8.82
N ILE A 183 5.92 -5.51 8.89
CA ILE A 183 6.73 -5.54 10.12
C ILE A 183 6.02 -4.80 11.25
N ASN A 184 5.50 -3.59 10.98
CA ASN A 184 4.77 -2.81 11.98
C ASN A 184 3.49 -3.52 12.45
N SER A 185 2.77 -4.15 11.54
CA SER A 185 1.53 -4.88 11.87
C SER A 185 1.80 -6.14 12.70
N ALA A 186 2.89 -6.85 12.42
CA ALA A 186 3.22 -8.10 13.09
C ALA A 186 3.97 -7.91 14.43
N GLN A 187 4.84 -6.88 14.54
CA GLN A 187 5.78 -6.71 15.66
C GLN A 187 5.68 -5.34 16.35
N GLY A 188 4.76 -4.49 15.89
CA GLY A 188 4.55 -3.15 16.44
C GLY A 188 5.47 -2.09 15.85
N GLN A 189 5.10 -0.81 16.05
CA GLN A 189 5.78 0.35 15.48
C GLN A 189 7.25 0.47 15.93
N VAL A 190 7.56 0.06 17.18
CA VAL A 190 8.93 0.10 17.72
C VAL A 190 9.87 -0.80 16.93
N ALA A 191 9.38 -1.95 16.45
CA ALA A 191 10.16 -2.86 15.61
C ALA A 191 10.48 -2.24 14.24
N GLY A 192 9.50 -1.58 13.61
CA GLY A 192 9.72 -0.87 12.36
C GLY A 192 10.68 0.31 12.50
N ASP A 193 10.55 1.09 13.58
CA ASP A 193 11.49 2.17 13.90
C ASP A 193 12.92 1.65 14.07
N HIS A 194 13.08 0.49 14.71
CA HIS A 194 14.38 -0.16 14.84
C HIS A 194 14.96 -0.58 13.49
N VAL A 195 14.14 -1.12 12.58
CA VAL A 195 14.55 -1.44 11.21
C VAL A 195 15.01 -0.18 10.46
N ILE A 196 14.23 0.90 10.50
CA ILE A 196 14.57 2.18 9.86
C ILE A 196 15.94 2.69 10.32
N VAL A 197 16.18 2.73 11.64
CA VAL A 197 17.46 3.20 12.21
C VAL A 197 18.62 2.27 11.82
N THR A 198 18.38 0.96 11.78
CA THR A 198 19.42 -0.02 11.39
C THR A 198 19.77 0.11 9.91
N VAL A 199 18.78 0.27 9.03
CA VAL A 199 18.97 0.50 7.59
C VAL A 199 19.74 1.81 7.37
N ALA A 200 19.36 2.88 8.05
CA ALA A 200 20.08 4.17 7.97
C ALA A 200 21.56 4.05 8.35
N ARG A 201 21.86 3.32 9.42
CA ARG A 201 23.24 3.06 9.87
C ARG A 201 24.03 2.24 8.84
N ARG A 202 23.43 1.20 8.27
CA ARG A 202 24.05 0.39 7.22
C ARG A 202 24.32 1.22 5.96
N LEU A 203 23.37 2.09 5.57
CA LEU A 203 23.56 3.04 4.46
C LEU A 203 24.77 3.97 4.71
N GLN A 204 24.90 4.53 5.91
CA GLN A 204 26.05 5.38 6.26
C GLN A 204 27.36 4.63 6.12
N GLN A 205 27.42 3.38 6.57
CA GLN A 205 28.62 2.53 6.51
C GLN A 205 29.00 2.15 5.07
N GLN A 206 28.01 1.89 4.22
CA GLN A 206 28.26 1.47 2.84
C GLN A 206 28.51 2.62 1.88
N CYS A 207 27.99 3.80 2.19
CA CYS A 207 28.00 4.95 1.30
C CYS A 207 28.86 6.10 1.84
N GLU A 208 30.04 5.82 2.41
CA GLU A 208 30.96 6.83 2.95
C GLU A 208 31.35 7.92 1.94
N ARG A 209 31.36 7.60 0.65
CA ARG A 209 31.68 8.53 -0.44
C ARG A 209 30.47 9.24 -1.02
N ALA A 210 29.27 9.04 -0.45
CA ALA A 210 28.08 9.70 -0.94
C ALA A 210 28.19 11.22 -0.77
N LEU A 211 27.71 11.94 -1.77
CA LEU A 211 27.57 13.41 -1.71
C LEU A 211 26.50 13.82 -0.72
N CYS A 212 25.44 13.00 -0.59
CA CYS A 212 24.38 13.16 0.39
C CYS A 212 23.66 11.83 0.63
N LEU A 213 23.32 11.57 1.89
CA LEU A 213 22.44 10.48 2.33
C LEU A 213 21.29 11.10 3.09
N ALA A 214 20.06 10.77 2.74
CA ALA A 214 18.90 11.34 3.38
C ALA A 214 17.80 10.31 3.66
N ARG A 215 16.99 10.60 4.67
CA ARG A 215 15.67 10.02 4.77
C ARG A 215 14.71 10.85 3.92
N TRP A 216 14.16 10.23 2.88
CA TRP A 216 13.34 10.94 1.89
C TRP A 216 11.91 11.14 2.36
N ALA A 217 11.28 10.09 2.84
CA ALA A 217 9.97 10.09 3.48
C ALA A 217 9.79 8.76 4.22
N GLY A 218 9.04 8.70 5.30
CA GLY A 218 8.61 7.49 6.00
C GLY A 218 9.59 6.29 5.94
N ASP A 219 9.35 5.43 4.97
CA ASP A 219 10.11 4.21 4.63
C ASP A 219 11.09 4.39 3.46
N GLU A 220 11.29 5.62 2.97
CA GLU A 220 12.12 5.93 1.82
C GLU A 220 13.44 6.60 2.20
N PHE A 221 14.52 6.19 1.54
CA PHE A 221 15.84 6.80 1.64
C PHE A 221 16.33 7.29 0.29
N ALA A 222 17.19 8.31 0.30
CA ALA A 222 17.81 8.84 -0.90
C ALA A 222 19.33 8.87 -0.76
N VAL A 223 20.02 8.41 -1.78
CA VAL A 223 21.48 8.36 -1.85
C VAL A 223 21.95 9.09 -3.10
N LEU A 224 22.84 10.06 -2.94
CA LEU A 224 23.48 10.77 -4.04
C LEU A 224 24.94 10.36 -4.10
N LEU A 225 25.32 9.59 -5.11
CA LEU A 225 26.68 9.10 -5.29
C LEU A 225 27.40 9.88 -6.40
N PRO A 226 28.72 10.19 -6.24
CA PRO A 226 29.51 10.62 -7.37
C PRO A 226 29.58 9.47 -8.39
N ALA A 227 29.22 9.74 -9.62
CA ALA A 227 29.26 8.75 -10.69
C ALA A 227 30.05 9.33 -11.87
N PRO A 228 31.39 9.29 -11.83
CA PRO A 228 32.20 9.71 -12.95
C PRO A 228 31.99 8.81 -14.19
N ASP A 229 31.52 7.60 -13.96
CA ASP A 229 31.19 6.59 -14.96
C ASP A 229 29.68 6.33 -14.93
N THR A 230 29.00 6.64 -16.01
CA THR A 230 27.55 6.47 -16.17
C THR A 230 27.19 5.11 -16.75
N ASP A 231 28.09 4.11 -16.63
CA ASP A 231 27.83 2.74 -17.09
C ASP A 231 26.65 2.15 -16.30
N PRO A 232 25.53 1.84 -16.97
CA PRO A 232 24.33 1.25 -16.35
C PRO A 232 24.62 -0.04 -15.58
N THR A 233 25.57 -0.85 -16.04
CA THR A 233 25.94 -2.13 -15.43
C THR A 233 26.59 -1.92 -14.06
N ARG A 234 27.45 -0.92 -13.95
CA ARG A 234 28.11 -0.57 -12.67
C ARG A 234 27.14 0.04 -11.67
N LEU A 235 26.24 0.90 -12.15
CA LEU A 235 25.22 1.49 -11.28
C LEU A 235 24.24 0.43 -10.75
N GLY A 236 23.85 -0.52 -11.58
CA GLY A 236 23.06 -1.69 -11.17
C GLY A 236 23.80 -2.51 -10.11
N ALA A 237 25.05 -2.85 -10.33
CA ALA A 237 25.86 -3.61 -9.37
C ALA A 237 25.99 -2.91 -8.00
N VAL A 238 26.14 -1.58 -7.98
CA VAL A 238 26.15 -0.81 -6.72
C VAL A 238 24.81 -0.92 -6.00
N ALA A 239 23.70 -0.79 -6.72
CA ALA A 239 22.37 -0.93 -6.13
C ALA A 239 22.13 -2.35 -5.57
N ASP A 240 22.56 -3.40 -6.29
CA ASP A 240 22.43 -4.79 -5.86
C ASP A 240 23.24 -5.08 -4.59
N VAL A 241 24.45 -4.54 -4.48
CA VAL A 241 25.28 -4.63 -3.26
C VAL A 241 24.57 -3.94 -2.09
N LEU A 242 23.98 -2.76 -2.32
CA LEU A 242 23.23 -2.07 -1.27
C LEU A 242 22.02 -2.89 -0.83
N ILE A 243 21.25 -3.45 -1.74
CA ILE A 243 20.12 -4.33 -1.42
C ILE A 243 20.59 -5.49 -0.55
N ALA A 244 21.65 -6.19 -0.95
CA ALA A 244 22.17 -7.34 -0.22
C ALA A 244 22.55 -7.00 1.23
N VAL A 245 23.22 -5.86 1.46
CA VAL A 245 23.63 -5.42 2.80
C VAL A 245 22.45 -4.92 3.63
N LEU A 246 21.56 -4.15 3.02
CA LEU A 246 20.44 -3.54 3.74
C LEU A 246 19.37 -4.57 4.11
N SER A 247 19.22 -5.64 3.31
CA SER A 247 18.28 -6.74 3.55
C SER A 247 18.79 -7.78 4.56
N ILE A 248 20.00 -7.61 5.11
CA ILE A 248 20.49 -8.49 6.20
C ILE A 248 19.49 -8.41 7.37
N PRO A 249 19.10 -9.56 7.94
CA PRO A 249 18.12 -9.60 9.04
C PRO A 249 18.51 -8.69 10.21
N VAL A 250 17.49 -8.11 10.85
CA VAL A 250 17.61 -7.22 12.02
C VAL A 250 17.03 -7.94 13.23
N ALA A 251 17.82 -8.17 14.27
CA ALA A 251 17.36 -8.77 15.51
C ALA A 251 16.53 -7.77 16.33
N HIS A 252 15.35 -8.16 16.80
CA HIS A 252 14.48 -7.39 17.67
C HIS A 252 13.82 -8.29 18.70
N GLY A 253 14.33 -8.31 19.94
CA GLY A 253 13.97 -9.32 20.93
C GLY A 253 14.30 -10.71 20.40
N ASP A 254 13.33 -11.63 20.46
CA ASP A 254 13.44 -12.99 19.94
C ASP A 254 13.12 -13.10 18.43
N ALA A 255 12.68 -12.01 17.79
CA ALA A 255 12.33 -11.98 16.38
C ALA A 255 13.50 -11.58 15.49
N LEU A 256 13.56 -12.15 14.28
CA LEU A 256 14.50 -11.82 13.24
C LEU A 256 13.74 -11.16 12.07
N LEU A 257 13.79 -9.83 12.01
CA LEU A 257 13.10 -9.03 11.00
C LEU A 257 13.91 -9.01 9.70
N ARG A 258 13.27 -9.24 8.57
CA ARG A 258 13.91 -9.27 7.25
C ARG A 258 13.44 -8.07 6.41
N PRO A 259 14.21 -6.97 6.34
CA PRO A 259 13.87 -5.84 5.47
C PRO A 259 13.90 -6.29 4.00
N LEU A 260 12.89 -5.88 3.23
CA LEU A 260 12.86 -6.03 1.78
C LEU A 260 13.02 -4.63 1.17
N ILE A 261 13.96 -4.45 0.23
CA ILE A 261 14.33 -3.12 -0.26
C ILE A 261 14.34 -3.08 -1.77
N SER A 262 13.52 -2.20 -2.35
CA SER A 262 13.55 -1.86 -3.76
C SER A 262 14.34 -0.59 -4.01
N VAL A 263 15.12 -0.56 -5.09
CA VAL A 263 16.01 0.56 -5.44
C VAL A 263 15.75 1.03 -6.85
N GLY A 264 15.42 2.33 -7.00
CA GLY A 264 15.37 2.98 -8.29
C GLY A 264 16.60 3.87 -8.51
N VAL A 265 17.24 3.73 -9.65
CA VAL A 265 18.49 4.42 -9.99
C VAL A 265 18.29 5.33 -11.20
N THR A 266 18.74 6.57 -11.09
CA THR A 266 18.87 7.49 -12.23
C THR A 266 20.21 8.20 -12.20
N HIS A 267 20.75 8.56 -13.34
CA HIS A 267 21.98 9.34 -13.41
C HIS A 267 21.77 10.74 -14.00
N VAL A 268 22.55 11.69 -13.49
CA VAL A 268 22.54 13.10 -13.86
C VAL A 268 23.90 13.46 -14.45
N PRO A 269 23.96 14.20 -15.57
CA PRO A 269 22.86 14.81 -16.31
C PRO A 269 22.20 13.93 -17.38
N GLY A 270 22.69 12.71 -17.62
CA GLY A 270 22.30 11.91 -18.79
C GLY A 270 20.83 11.56 -18.87
N GLN A 271 20.19 11.22 -17.74
CA GLN A 271 18.78 10.82 -17.68
C GLN A 271 17.84 11.90 -17.08
N ALA A 272 18.42 12.94 -16.48
CA ALA A 272 17.63 14.05 -15.91
C ALA A 272 18.38 15.37 -16.08
N ARG A 273 17.67 16.43 -16.45
CA ARG A 273 18.25 17.77 -16.63
C ARG A 273 18.26 18.61 -15.36
N ASP A 274 17.38 18.31 -14.42
CA ASP A 274 17.20 19.01 -13.16
C ASP A 274 16.92 18.08 -12.01
N ALA A 275 16.93 18.58 -10.80
CA ALA A 275 16.73 17.82 -9.57
C ALA A 275 15.34 17.18 -9.49
N GLU A 276 14.32 17.86 -10.01
CA GLU A 276 12.94 17.36 -9.96
C GLU A 276 12.76 16.19 -10.93
N ALA A 277 13.28 16.30 -12.14
CA ALA A 277 13.32 15.21 -13.10
C ALA A 277 14.12 14.01 -12.57
N ALA A 278 15.26 14.24 -11.90
CA ALA A 278 16.07 13.18 -11.33
C ALA A 278 15.29 12.38 -10.26
N VAL A 279 14.66 13.08 -9.33
CA VAL A 279 13.84 12.44 -8.28
C VAL A 279 12.66 11.69 -8.88
N ARG A 280 11.92 12.30 -9.81
CA ARG A 280 10.81 11.64 -10.49
C ARG A 280 11.26 10.37 -11.21
N ASN A 281 12.36 10.43 -11.94
CA ASN A 281 12.89 9.29 -12.70
C ASN A 281 13.37 8.15 -11.79
N ALA A 282 14.07 8.47 -10.70
CA ALA A 282 14.46 7.49 -9.69
C ALA A 282 13.23 6.86 -9.00
N GLY A 283 12.19 7.65 -8.71
CA GLY A 283 10.94 7.16 -8.14
C GLY A 283 10.19 6.19 -9.07
N ILE A 284 10.14 6.49 -10.38
CA ILE A 284 9.58 5.59 -11.38
C ILE A 284 10.34 4.26 -11.42
N ALA A 285 11.66 4.30 -11.41
CA ALA A 285 12.51 3.11 -11.40
C ALA A 285 12.35 2.30 -10.09
N ALA A 286 12.23 2.95 -8.93
CA ALA A 286 11.98 2.27 -7.65
C ALA A 286 10.61 1.57 -7.65
N HIS A 287 9.60 2.20 -8.23
CA HIS A 287 8.28 1.59 -8.38
C HIS A 287 8.31 0.37 -9.32
N GLU A 288 9.04 0.44 -10.44
CA GLU A 288 9.25 -0.75 -11.31
C GLU A 288 9.93 -1.89 -10.56
N ALA A 289 10.96 -1.60 -9.75
CA ALA A 289 11.63 -2.60 -8.92
C ALA A 289 10.65 -3.29 -7.96
N LYS A 290 9.74 -2.52 -7.36
CA LYS A 290 8.70 -3.05 -6.48
C LYS A 290 7.69 -3.95 -7.21
N LEU A 291 7.29 -3.58 -8.44
CA LEU A 291 6.40 -4.38 -9.29
C LEU A 291 7.00 -5.73 -9.71
N LEU A 292 8.34 -5.84 -9.78
CA LEU A 292 9.04 -7.10 -10.06
C LEU A 292 9.05 -8.07 -8.85
N GLY A 293 8.33 -7.77 -7.80
CA GLY A 293 8.24 -8.58 -6.56
C GLY A 293 8.98 -7.99 -5.38
N GLY A 294 9.57 -6.80 -5.52
CA GLY A 294 10.38 -6.15 -4.49
C GLY A 294 11.76 -6.77 -4.32
N GLY A 295 12.60 -6.16 -3.47
CA GLY A 295 13.95 -6.65 -3.22
C GLY A 295 14.89 -6.59 -4.42
N ALA A 296 14.63 -5.72 -5.38
CA ALA A 296 15.32 -5.61 -6.66
C ALA A 296 15.77 -4.17 -6.94
N SER A 297 16.68 -4.01 -7.91
CA SER A 297 17.07 -2.69 -8.42
C SER A 297 16.58 -2.50 -9.86
N CYS A 298 16.14 -1.28 -10.18
CA CYS A 298 15.85 -0.87 -11.55
C CYS A 298 16.57 0.43 -11.90
N LEU A 299 17.18 0.45 -13.09
CA LEU A 299 17.71 1.67 -13.67
C LEU A 299 16.61 2.36 -14.48
N PHE A 300 16.44 3.67 -14.29
CA PHE A 300 15.46 4.44 -15.06
C PHE A 300 15.67 4.31 -16.56
N ARG A 301 14.56 4.09 -17.27
CA ARG A 301 14.48 4.08 -18.72
C ARG A 301 13.37 5.05 -19.17
N PRO A 302 13.56 5.80 -20.26
CA PRO A 302 12.53 6.75 -20.73
C PRO A 302 11.18 6.10 -21.07
N ASP A 303 11.16 4.84 -21.47
CA ASP A 303 9.94 4.07 -21.71
C ASP A 303 9.18 3.73 -20.40
N ALA A 304 9.90 3.61 -19.28
CA ALA A 304 9.31 3.45 -17.95
C ALA A 304 8.47 4.67 -17.53
N ALA A 305 8.94 5.87 -17.83
CA ALA A 305 8.17 7.09 -17.56
C ALA A 305 6.86 7.13 -18.35
N ARG A 306 6.90 6.74 -19.62
CA ARG A 306 5.69 6.65 -20.44
C ARG A 306 4.71 5.60 -19.92
N ARG A 307 5.22 4.41 -19.52
CA ARG A 307 4.39 3.36 -18.90
C ARG A 307 3.75 3.84 -17.60
N SER A 308 4.52 4.50 -16.74
CA SER A 308 4.01 5.07 -15.48
C SER A 308 2.91 6.11 -15.70
N GLU A 309 3.10 7.01 -16.68
CA GLU A 309 2.09 8.00 -17.04
C GLU A 309 0.83 7.35 -17.64
N GLN A 310 1.00 6.34 -18.49
CA GLN A 310 -0.12 5.57 -19.05
C GLN A 310 -0.89 4.84 -17.95
N ARG A 311 -0.19 4.20 -16.99
CA ARG A 311 -0.82 3.54 -15.83
C ARG A 311 -1.62 4.53 -14.98
N PHE A 312 -1.07 5.72 -14.73
CA PHE A 312 -1.79 6.77 -13.98
C PHE A 312 -3.06 7.23 -14.69
N ARG A 313 -2.98 7.47 -16.01
CA ARG A 313 -4.16 7.82 -16.82
C ARG A 313 -5.18 6.69 -16.84
N MET A 314 -4.72 5.45 -16.99
CA MET A 314 -5.58 4.26 -16.97
C MET A 314 -6.27 4.08 -15.62
N LEU A 315 -5.58 4.31 -14.48
CA LEU A 315 -6.19 4.25 -13.15
C LEU A 315 -7.28 5.32 -12.98
N THR A 316 -7.02 6.53 -13.45
CA THR A 316 -8.01 7.61 -13.42
C THR A 316 -9.24 7.26 -14.24
N ALA A 317 -9.04 6.72 -15.44
CA ALA A 317 -10.11 6.26 -16.33
C ALA A 317 -10.88 5.06 -15.75
N LEU A 318 -10.18 4.13 -15.05
CA LEU A 318 -10.83 3.00 -14.38
C LEU A 318 -11.76 3.46 -13.25
N ARG A 319 -11.31 4.41 -12.43
CA ARG A 319 -12.16 5.03 -11.38
C ARG A 319 -13.41 5.66 -11.97
N GLU A 320 -13.25 6.41 -13.05
CA GLU A 320 -14.39 7.00 -13.77
C GLU A 320 -15.31 5.91 -14.34
N ALA A 321 -14.77 4.84 -14.91
CA ALA A 321 -15.54 3.74 -15.47
C ALA A 321 -16.38 3.02 -14.41
N ILE A 322 -15.85 2.83 -13.19
CA ILE A 322 -16.58 2.27 -12.06
C ILE A 322 -17.73 3.20 -11.65
N ASP A 323 -17.45 4.51 -11.53
CA ASP A 323 -18.45 5.50 -11.07
C ASP A 323 -19.57 5.77 -12.09
N THR A 324 -19.26 5.64 -13.38
CA THR A 324 -20.20 5.94 -14.48
C THR A 324 -20.79 4.71 -15.15
N ASP A 325 -20.59 3.52 -14.56
CA ASP A 325 -21.16 2.23 -15.05
C ASP A 325 -20.73 1.90 -16.51
N ARG A 326 -19.48 2.21 -16.87
CA ARG A 326 -18.92 2.01 -18.23
C ARG A 326 -18.12 0.71 -18.39
N LEU A 327 -18.17 -0.15 -17.39
CA LEU A 327 -17.63 -1.51 -17.46
C LEU A 327 -18.72 -2.47 -17.96
N GLU A 328 -18.31 -3.57 -18.54
CA GLU A 328 -19.22 -4.58 -19.09
C GLU A 328 -18.89 -5.97 -18.53
N LEU A 329 -19.90 -6.84 -18.43
CA LEU A 329 -19.71 -8.25 -18.11
C LEU A 329 -20.00 -9.11 -19.31
N HIS A 330 -19.09 -10.05 -19.59
CA HIS A 330 -19.32 -11.15 -20.51
C HIS A 330 -19.43 -12.43 -19.71
N PHE A 331 -20.27 -13.34 -20.18
CA PHE A 331 -20.56 -14.61 -19.53
C PHE A 331 -20.02 -15.77 -20.35
N GLN A 332 -19.23 -16.64 -19.70
CA GLN A 332 -18.71 -17.85 -20.33
C GLN A 332 -19.34 -19.09 -19.72
N PRO A 333 -19.86 -20.02 -20.55
CA PRO A 333 -20.53 -21.20 -20.04
C PRO A 333 -19.56 -22.25 -19.49
N ILE A 334 -19.94 -22.83 -18.35
CA ILE A 334 -19.37 -24.04 -17.77
C ILE A 334 -20.36 -25.18 -18.00
N ILE A 335 -19.92 -26.24 -18.66
CA ILE A 335 -20.79 -27.30 -19.17
C ILE A 335 -20.64 -28.58 -18.35
N ASP A 336 -21.78 -29.14 -17.95
CA ASP A 336 -21.89 -30.49 -17.41
C ASP A 336 -22.30 -31.45 -18.55
N LEU A 337 -21.33 -32.13 -19.12
CA LEU A 337 -21.58 -33.07 -20.22
C LEU A 337 -22.26 -34.36 -19.74
N GLN A 338 -22.12 -34.74 -18.49
CA GLN A 338 -22.79 -35.91 -17.93
C GLN A 338 -24.29 -35.68 -17.80
N ARG A 339 -24.69 -34.46 -17.34
CA ARG A 339 -26.09 -34.07 -17.19
C ARG A 339 -26.65 -33.31 -18.40
N ARG A 340 -25.80 -33.07 -19.40
CA ARG A 340 -26.15 -32.33 -20.65
C ARG A 340 -26.81 -30.97 -20.37
N ARG A 341 -26.16 -30.17 -19.51
CA ARG A 341 -26.67 -28.86 -19.12
C ARG A 341 -25.56 -27.85 -18.93
N VAL A 342 -25.93 -26.59 -18.97
CA VAL A 342 -25.07 -25.52 -18.46
C VAL A 342 -25.06 -25.59 -16.95
N ARG A 343 -23.92 -25.87 -16.33
CA ARG A 343 -23.75 -25.89 -14.88
C ARG A 343 -23.81 -24.49 -14.29
N SER A 344 -23.03 -23.57 -14.88
CA SER A 344 -22.95 -22.17 -14.47
C SER A 344 -22.44 -21.31 -15.61
N LEU A 345 -22.53 -20.00 -15.41
CA LEU A 345 -21.95 -18.98 -16.29
C LEU A 345 -20.92 -18.19 -15.49
N GLU A 346 -19.67 -18.14 -15.92
CA GLU A 346 -18.65 -17.29 -15.30
C GLU A 346 -18.75 -15.87 -15.81
N ALA A 347 -18.87 -14.89 -14.89
CA ALA A 347 -18.92 -13.47 -15.18
C ALA A 347 -17.50 -12.91 -15.32
N LEU A 348 -17.17 -12.50 -16.52
CA LEU A 348 -15.83 -12.03 -16.89
C LEU A 348 -15.87 -10.53 -17.22
N LEU A 349 -15.14 -9.75 -16.47
CA LEU A 349 -15.10 -8.30 -16.63
C LEU A 349 -14.47 -7.89 -17.97
N ARG A 350 -15.07 -6.90 -18.62
CA ARG A 350 -14.60 -6.27 -19.85
C ARG A 350 -14.58 -4.77 -19.69
N TRP A 351 -13.53 -4.15 -20.23
CA TRP A 351 -13.40 -2.71 -20.23
C TRP A 351 -13.04 -2.20 -21.60
N HIS A 352 -13.92 -1.39 -22.16
CA HIS A 352 -13.67 -0.68 -23.41
C HIS A 352 -13.56 0.82 -23.13
N HIS A 353 -12.41 1.41 -23.44
CA HIS A 353 -12.14 2.82 -23.23
C HIS A 353 -11.88 3.53 -24.55
N PRO A 354 -12.41 4.76 -24.78
CA PRO A 354 -12.24 5.47 -26.05
C PRO A 354 -10.78 5.69 -26.46
N GLU A 355 -9.89 5.95 -25.49
CA GLU A 355 -8.46 6.19 -25.72
C GLU A 355 -7.63 4.89 -25.74
N PHE A 356 -7.91 3.96 -24.81
CA PHE A 356 -7.12 2.74 -24.64
C PHE A 356 -7.66 1.54 -25.45
N GLY A 357 -8.82 1.70 -26.08
CA GLY A 357 -9.48 0.60 -26.78
C GLY A 357 -9.99 -0.47 -25.82
N GLN A 358 -9.91 -1.74 -26.23
CA GLN A 358 -10.26 -2.87 -25.37
C GLN A 358 -9.09 -3.17 -24.42
N VAL A 359 -9.25 -2.82 -23.15
CA VAL A 359 -8.25 -3.05 -22.10
C VAL A 359 -8.43 -4.46 -21.54
N PRO A 360 -7.42 -5.32 -21.60
CA PRO A 360 -7.51 -6.68 -21.08
C PRO A 360 -7.52 -6.69 -19.54
N PRO A 361 -8.24 -7.64 -18.89
CA PRO A 361 -8.26 -7.78 -17.43
C PRO A 361 -6.86 -7.93 -16.82
N SER A 362 -5.96 -8.61 -17.49
CA SER A 362 -4.55 -8.79 -17.07
C SER A 362 -3.76 -7.46 -16.95
N GLU A 363 -4.27 -6.37 -17.51
CA GLU A 363 -3.64 -5.04 -17.43
C GLU A 363 -4.28 -4.18 -16.33
N PHE A 364 -5.62 -4.14 -16.22
CA PHE A 364 -6.28 -3.24 -15.28
C PHE A 364 -6.62 -3.85 -13.92
N ILE A 365 -6.74 -5.18 -13.79
CA ILE A 365 -6.98 -5.84 -12.49
C ILE A 365 -5.78 -5.65 -11.55
N PRO A 366 -4.51 -5.93 -11.95
CA PRO A 366 -3.36 -5.63 -11.11
C PRO A 366 -3.27 -4.15 -10.72
N LEU A 367 -3.63 -3.25 -11.64
CA LEU A 367 -3.68 -1.80 -11.36
C LEU A 367 -4.70 -1.45 -10.28
N ALA A 368 -5.88 -2.08 -10.31
CA ALA A 368 -6.90 -1.92 -9.26
C ALA A 368 -6.44 -2.49 -7.92
N GLU A 369 -5.73 -3.62 -7.91
CA GLU A 369 -5.17 -4.23 -6.70
C GLU A 369 -4.13 -3.34 -6.04
N GLU A 370 -3.14 -2.86 -6.80
CA GLU A 370 -2.07 -2.00 -6.31
C GLU A 370 -2.57 -0.65 -5.79
N SER A 371 -3.62 -0.10 -6.44
CA SER A 371 -4.20 1.19 -6.06
C SER A 371 -5.25 1.12 -4.96
N GLY A 372 -5.63 -0.10 -4.49
CA GLY A 372 -6.68 -0.29 -3.49
C GLY A 372 -8.11 -0.10 -4.01
N GLU A 373 -8.32 -0.10 -5.34
CA GLU A 373 -9.66 0.04 -5.96
C GLU A 373 -10.41 -1.30 -6.06
N MET A 374 -9.77 -2.44 -5.78
CA MET A 374 -10.40 -3.76 -5.87
C MET A 374 -11.70 -3.90 -5.08
N PRO A 375 -11.84 -3.40 -3.84
CA PRO A 375 -13.11 -3.51 -3.12
C PRO A 375 -14.27 -2.78 -3.83
N ARG A 376 -14.00 -1.65 -4.49
CA ARG A 376 -15.01 -0.89 -5.26
C ARG A 376 -15.35 -1.60 -6.56
N LEU A 377 -14.32 -1.99 -7.32
CA LEU A 377 -14.47 -2.71 -8.58
C LEU A 377 -15.22 -4.03 -8.36
N GLY A 378 -14.79 -4.81 -7.36
CA GLY A 378 -15.39 -6.11 -7.09
C GLY A 378 -16.84 -6.01 -6.58
N ASN A 379 -17.17 -4.98 -5.79
CA ASN A 379 -18.57 -4.73 -5.43
C ASN A 379 -19.43 -4.38 -6.65
N TRP A 380 -18.88 -3.57 -7.58
CA TRP A 380 -19.51 -3.27 -8.85
C TRP A 380 -19.78 -4.57 -9.65
N VAL A 381 -18.74 -5.41 -9.82
CA VAL A 381 -18.84 -6.69 -10.55
C VAL A 381 -19.89 -7.60 -9.93
N LEU A 382 -19.86 -7.80 -8.62
CA LEU A 382 -20.77 -8.66 -7.89
C LEU A 382 -22.24 -8.23 -8.07
N ARG A 383 -22.52 -6.95 -7.87
CA ARG A 383 -23.86 -6.40 -8.05
C ARG A 383 -24.33 -6.53 -9.50
N ARG A 384 -23.48 -6.18 -10.45
CA ARG A 384 -23.78 -6.21 -11.87
C ARG A 384 -24.03 -7.65 -12.36
N ALA A 385 -23.16 -8.59 -11.96
CA ALA A 385 -23.32 -10.01 -12.28
C ALA A 385 -24.65 -10.57 -11.77
N CYS A 386 -25.00 -10.31 -10.51
CA CYS A 386 -26.28 -10.74 -9.95
C CYS A 386 -27.48 -10.11 -10.68
N MET A 387 -27.41 -8.83 -11.03
CA MET A 387 -28.51 -8.14 -11.71
C MET A 387 -28.72 -8.63 -13.15
N GLU A 388 -27.65 -8.73 -13.94
CA GLU A 388 -27.74 -9.15 -15.35
C GLU A 388 -28.07 -10.63 -15.50
N SER A 389 -27.62 -11.47 -14.57
CA SER A 389 -27.86 -12.91 -14.65
C SER A 389 -29.21 -13.37 -14.11
N ARG A 390 -29.98 -12.49 -13.44
CA ARG A 390 -31.28 -12.85 -12.88
C ARG A 390 -32.23 -13.56 -13.89
N SER A 391 -32.24 -13.08 -15.15
CA SER A 391 -33.04 -13.68 -16.21
C SER A 391 -32.44 -14.96 -16.80
N LEU A 392 -31.15 -15.18 -16.60
CA LEU A 392 -30.40 -16.31 -17.14
C LEU A 392 -30.45 -17.52 -16.19
N VAL A 393 -30.44 -17.26 -14.87
CA VAL A 393 -30.53 -18.29 -13.83
C VAL A 393 -31.93 -18.92 -13.82
N GLY A 394 -31.97 -20.23 -13.80
CA GLY A 394 -33.26 -20.98 -13.84
C GLY A 394 -33.83 -21.20 -15.23
N GLN A 395 -33.50 -20.35 -16.22
CA GLN A 395 -33.85 -20.61 -17.63
C GLN A 395 -32.75 -21.35 -18.37
N CYS A 396 -31.52 -21.03 -18.04
CA CYS A 396 -30.36 -21.38 -18.87
C CYS A 396 -29.16 -21.93 -18.09
N ALA A 397 -29.01 -21.56 -16.82
CA ALA A 397 -27.85 -21.93 -16.02
C ALA A 397 -28.25 -22.25 -14.57
N GLY A 398 -27.47 -23.10 -13.92
CA GLY A 398 -27.66 -23.43 -12.51
C GLY A 398 -27.17 -22.37 -11.54
N ALA A 399 -26.11 -21.66 -11.91
CA ALA A 399 -25.47 -20.64 -11.07
C ALA A 399 -24.72 -19.60 -11.91
N ILE A 400 -24.35 -18.48 -11.27
CA ILE A 400 -23.41 -17.49 -11.79
C ILE A 400 -22.14 -17.55 -10.94
N ALA A 401 -20.99 -17.68 -11.59
CA ALA A 401 -19.70 -17.66 -10.96
C ALA A 401 -19.07 -16.25 -11.08
N VAL A 402 -18.52 -15.75 -9.98
CA VAL A 402 -17.93 -14.41 -9.88
C VAL A 402 -16.57 -14.50 -9.21
N ASN A 403 -15.55 -14.01 -9.87
CA ASN A 403 -14.20 -13.91 -9.33
C ASN A 403 -14.11 -12.91 -8.17
N VAL A 404 -13.47 -13.29 -7.06
CA VAL A 404 -13.28 -12.48 -5.86
C VAL A 404 -11.82 -12.42 -5.48
N SER A 405 -11.30 -11.20 -5.32
CA SER A 405 -9.92 -11.00 -4.88
C SER A 405 -9.74 -11.19 -3.37
N MET A 406 -8.51 -11.46 -2.94
CA MET A 406 -8.16 -11.51 -1.52
C MET A 406 -8.51 -10.19 -0.80
N GLN A 407 -8.28 -9.04 -1.43
CA GLN A 407 -8.57 -7.73 -0.81
C GLN A 407 -10.06 -7.56 -0.52
N GLN A 408 -10.93 -8.13 -1.36
CA GLN A 408 -12.38 -8.13 -1.11
C GLN A 408 -12.75 -9.07 0.03
N LEU A 409 -12.23 -10.29 0.02
CA LEU A 409 -12.54 -11.32 1.00
C LEU A 409 -12.15 -10.90 2.43
N LEU A 410 -11.02 -10.20 2.56
CA LEU A 410 -10.52 -9.66 3.84
C LEU A 410 -11.19 -8.34 4.26
N ASN A 411 -12.03 -7.73 3.41
CA ASN A 411 -12.75 -6.51 3.73
C ASN A 411 -13.95 -6.82 4.63
N ASP A 412 -14.05 -6.17 5.78
CA ASP A 412 -15.13 -6.39 6.76
C ASP A 412 -16.54 -6.13 6.19
N ALA A 413 -16.67 -5.28 5.18
CA ALA A 413 -17.93 -5.00 4.49
C ALA A 413 -18.29 -6.05 3.43
N PHE A 414 -17.44 -7.03 3.12
CA PHE A 414 -17.65 -7.93 1.99
C PHE A 414 -18.92 -8.75 2.11
N LEU A 415 -19.20 -9.33 3.27
CA LEU A 415 -20.43 -10.09 3.51
C LEU A 415 -21.68 -9.23 3.32
N THR A 416 -21.64 -7.97 3.72
CA THR A 416 -22.73 -7.01 3.49
C THR A 416 -22.92 -6.73 1.99
N HIS A 417 -21.82 -6.62 1.23
CA HIS A 417 -21.90 -6.43 -0.22
C HIS A 417 -22.54 -7.64 -0.92
N VAL A 418 -22.24 -8.86 -0.48
CA VAL A 418 -22.89 -10.08 -0.99
C VAL A 418 -24.38 -10.09 -0.66
N ASP A 419 -24.75 -9.82 0.59
CA ASP A 419 -26.13 -9.75 1.03
C ASP A 419 -26.94 -8.69 0.23
N ASP A 420 -26.34 -7.52 0.01
CA ASP A 420 -26.95 -6.44 -0.79
C ASP A 420 -27.11 -6.82 -2.27
N ALA A 421 -26.12 -7.46 -2.88
CA ALA A 421 -26.19 -7.89 -4.28
C ALA A 421 -27.31 -8.92 -4.49
N LEU A 422 -27.42 -9.91 -3.60
CA LEU A 422 -28.48 -10.92 -3.62
C LEU A 422 -29.86 -10.30 -3.38
N ARG A 423 -29.98 -9.42 -2.40
CA ARG A 423 -31.22 -8.72 -2.08
C ARG A 423 -31.71 -7.84 -3.24
N LEU A 424 -30.82 -7.05 -3.85
CA LEU A 424 -31.15 -6.13 -4.95
C LEU A 424 -31.52 -6.88 -6.23
N SER A 425 -30.84 -7.98 -6.54
CA SER A 425 -31.16 -8.82 -7.71
C SER A 425 -32.34 -9.74 -7.49
N GLY A 426 -32.67 -10.09 -6.23
CA GLY A 426 -33.67 -11.11 -5.89
C GLY A 426 -33.23 -12.54 -6.23
N MET A 427 -31.91 -12.77 -6.40
CA MET A 427 -31.35 -14.09 -6.65
C MET A 427 -31.30 -14.93 -5.37
N SER A 428 -31.45 -16.24 -5.53
CA SER A 428 -31.20 -17.19 -4.43
C SER A 428 -29.70 -17.29 -4.17
N PRO A 429 -29.24 -17.28 -2.91
CA PRO A 429 -27.81 -17.49 -2.59
C PRO A 429 -27.20 -18.73 -3.25
N ALA A 430 -27.95 -19.82 -3.34
CA ALA A 430 -27.51 -21.07 -3.96
C ALA A 430 -27.20 -20.98 -5.48
N THR A 431 -27.60 -19.87 -6.11
CA THR A 431 -27.31 -19.59 -7.53
C THR A 431 -26.14 -18.64 -7.73
N LEU A 432 -25.49 -18.20 -6.65
CA LEU A 432 -24.23 -17.45 -6.68
C LEU A 432 -23.08 -18.37 -6.28
N GLU A 433 -22.04 -18.40 -7.09
CA GLU A 433 -20.76 -19.06 -6.82
C GLU A 433 -19.66 -18.01 -6.81
N LEU A 434 -18.83 -18.00 -5.78
CA LEU A 434 -17.69 -17.10 -5.67
C LEU A 434 -16.41 -17.88 -5.96
N GLU A 435 -15.61 -17.40 -6.90
CA GLU A 435 -14.35 -18.02 -7.31
C GLU A 435 -13.18 -17.33 -6.61
N LEU A 436 -12.37 -18.10 -5.90
CA LEU A 436 -11.24 -17.65 -5.11
C LEU A 436 -9.98 -18.31 -5.63
N THR A 437 -8.96 -17.54 -6.01
CA THR A 437 -7.69 -18.11 -6.43
C THR A 437 -6.99 -18.83 -5.28
N GLU A 438 -6.20 -19.86 -5.59
CA GLU A 438 -5.42 -20.62 -4.62
C GLU A 438 -4.55 -19.74 -3.71
N SER A 439 -4.05 -18.61 -4.20
CA SER A 439 -3.18 -17.67 -3.47
C SER A 439 -3.85 -16.95 -2.29
N VAL A 440 -5.19 -16.99 -2.18
CA VAL A 440 -5.94 -16.38 -1.07
C VAL A 440 -5.50 -16.91 0.29
N PHE A 441 -4.95 -18.13 0.35
CA PHE A 441 -4.52 -18.77 1.59
C PHE A 441 -3.11 -18.41 2.06
N SER A 442 -2.41 -17.58 1.34
CA SER A 442 -1.05 -17.13 1.71
C SER A 442 -1.01 -16.10 2.84
N ARG A 443 -2.12 -15.46 3.16
CA ARG A 443 -2.24 -14.40 4.19
C ARG A 443 -3.52 -14.60 5.00
N ASP A 444 -3.44 -14.39 6.32
CA ASP A 444 -4.57 -14.37 7.27
C ASP A 444 -5.60 -15.50 7.08
N THR A 445 -5.10 -16.73 7.05
CA THR A 445 -5.87 -17.95 6.74
C THR A 445 -7.12 -18.11 7.62
N ASP A 446 -7.06 -17.73 8.89
CA ASP A 446 -8.19 -17.89 9.82
C ASP A 446 -9.33 -16.92 9.48
N LYS A 447 -9.03 -15.67 9.11
CA LYS A 447 -10.05 -14.71 8.64
C LYS A 447 -10.67 -15.13 7.31
N VAL A 448 -9.85 -15.66 6.40
CA VAL A 448 -10.31 -16.20 5.11
C VAL A 448 -11.30 -17.34 5.35
N LEU A 449 -10.94 -18.34 6.14
CA LEU A 449 -11.82 -19.48 6.46
C LEU A 449 -13.10 -19.03 7.14
N ALA A 450 -13.03 -18.12 8.11
CA ALA A 450 -14.22 -17.58 8.78
C ALA A 450 -15.17 -16.86 7.79
N THR A 451 -14.62 -16.13 6.81
CA THR A 451 -15.42 -15.48 5.79
C THR A 451 -16.07 -16.50 4.84
N MET A 452 -15.32 -17.55 4.44
CA MET A 452 -15.85 -18.65 3.61
C MET A 452 -16.98 -19.41 4.34
N ASP A 453 -16.79 -19.73 5.63
CA ASP A 453 -17.85 -20.36 6.46
C ASP A 453 -19.10 -19.49 6.53
N ALA A 454 -18.94 -18.18 6.69
CA ALA A 454 -20.05 -17.24 6.72
C ALA A 454 -20.79 -17.13 5.38
N LEU A 455 -20.10 -17.26 4.25
CA LEU A 455 -20.69 -17.32 2.90
C LEU A 455 -21.43 -18.63 2.69
N HIS A 456 -20.83 -19.74 3.05
CA HIS A 456 -21.43 -21.07 2.96
C HIS A 456 -22.68 -21.18 3.83
N ALA A 457 -22.67 -20.62 5.05
CA ALA A 457 -23.84 -20.54 5.93
C ALA A 457 -25.01 -19.72 5.32
N ARG A 458 -24.73 -18.80 4.39
CA ARG A 458 -25.73 -18.06 3.59
C ARG A 458 -26.27 -18.88 2.41
N GLY A 459 -25.65 -20.01 2.12
CA GLY A 459 -25.97 -20.86 0.97
C GLY A 459 -25.29 -20.41 -0.33
N VAL A 460 -24.30 -19.52 -0.26
CA VAL A 460 -23.45 -19.13 -1.40
C VAL A 460 -22.44 -20.23 -1.66
N ARG A 461 -22.24 -20.61 -2.92
CA ARG A 461 -21.26 -21.62 -3.33
C ARG A 461 -19.88 -21.01 -3.47
N ILE A 462 -18.86 -21.83 -3.25
CA ILE A 462 -17.45 -21.40 -3.34
C ILE A 462 -16.68 -22.35 -4.24
N ALA A 463 -15.94 -21.80 -5.20
CA ALA A 463 -15.00 -22.55 -6.04
C ALA A 463 -13.57 -22.05 -5.81
N ILE A 464 -12.62 -22.99 -5.81
CA ILE A 464 -11.18 -22.67 -5.78
C ILE A 464 -10.69 -22.60 -7.23
N ASP A 465 -10.20 -21.44 -7.61
CA ASP A 465 -9.73 -21.17 -8.98
C ASP A 465 -8.21 -21.28 -9.12
N ASP A 466 -7.71 -21.42 -10.37
CA ASP A 466 -6.30 -21.57 -10.73
C ASP A 466 -5.61 -22.74 -10.01
N PHE A 467 -6.35 -23.79 -9.66
CA PHE A 467 -5.83 -24.91 -8.86
C PHE A 467 -4.64 -25.61 -9.55
N GLY A 468 -3.56 -25.80 -8.78
CA GLY A 468 -2.34 -26.45 -9.20
C GLY A 468 -1.24 -25.52 -9.71
N THR A 469 -1.49 -24.21 -9.79
CA THR A 469 -0.48 -23.21 -10.18
C THR A 469 0.31 -22.68 -8.98
N GLY A 470 -0.18 -22.91 -7.74
CA GLY A 470 0.38 -22.42 -6.48
C GLY A 470 0.83 -23.53 -5.54
N TYR A 471 1.05 -23.14 -4.28
CA TYR A 471 1.43 -24.04 -3.19
C TYR A 471 0.21 -24.43 -2.35
N SER A 472 -0.72 -25.20 -2.88
CA SER A 472 -1.81 -25.74 -2.06
C SER A 472 -1.30 -26.77 -1.06
N SER A 473 -1.37 -26.44 0.23
CA SER A 473 -1.30 -27.48 1.25
C SER A 473 -2.62 -28.25 1.28
N LEU A 474 -2.59 -29.54 0.95
CA LEU A 474 -3.76 -30.44 1.05
C LEU A 474 -4.46 -30.38 2.43
N ALA A 475 -3.70 -30.01 3.48
CA ALA A 475 -4.24 -29.83 4.82
C ALA A 475 -5.22 -28.63 4.91
N TYR A 476 -5.01 -27.59 4.11
CA TYR A 476 -5.95 -26.47 4.05
C TYR A 476 -7.18 -26.81 3.22
N LEU A 477 -6.98 -27.48 2.08
CA LEU A 477 -8.10 -27.88 1.21
C LEU A 477 -9.14 -28.73 1.97
N GLN A 478 -8.69 -29.58 2.89
CA GLN A 478 -9.57 -30.40 3.74
C GLN A 478 -10.46 -29.56 4.69
N ARG A 479 -10.02 -28.37 5.07
CA ARG A 479 -10.71 -27.48 6.02
C ARG A 479 -11.61 -26.44 5.32
N MET A 480 -11.52 -26.33 3.99
CA MET A 480 -12.24 -25.32 3.25
C MET A 480 -13.66 -25.75 2.93
N PRO A 481 -14.68 -24.91 3.16
CA PRO A 481 -16.04 -25.15 2.73
C PRO A 481 -16.19 -24.80 1.24
N ALA A 482 -15.44 -25.49 0.36
CA ALA A 482 -15.47 -25.29 -1.08
C ALA A 482 -16.33 -26.37 -1.76
N ASP A 483 -17.13 -25.96 -2.74
CA ASP A 483 -18.03 -26.83 -3.52
C ASP A 483 -17.36 -27.34 -4.80
N ALA A 484 -16.40 -26.58 -5.34
CA ALA A 484 -15.76 -26.91 -6.60
C ALA A 484 -14.27 -26.50 -6.64
N ILE A 485 -13.54 -27.14 -7.55
CA ILE A 485 -12.17 -26.82 -7.91
C ILE A 485 -12.15 -26.55 -9.43
N LYS A 486 -11.57 -25.44 -9.87
CA LYS A 486 -11.30 -25.13 -11.27
C LYS A 486 -9.82 -25.36 -11.57
N VAL A 487 -9.53 -26.24 -12.50
CA VAL A 487 -8.14 -26.58 -12.87
C VAL A 487 -7.72 -25.70 -14.04
N ASP A 488 -6.64 -24.95 -13.84
CA ASP A 488 -6.16 -23.94 -14.78
C ASP A 488 -5.86 -24.51 -16.18
N ARG A 489 -6.13 -23.71 -17.18
CA ARG A 489 -5.94 -24.03 -18.61
C ARG A 489 -4.51 -24.45 -18.97
N CYS A 490 -3.49 -24.08 -18.20
CA CYS A 490 -2.10 -24.47 -18.49
C CYS A 490 -1.93 -25.99 -18.48
N PHE A 491 -2.69 -26.71 -17.66
CA PHE A 491 -2.64 -28.17 -17.62
C PHE A 491 -3.33 -28.83 -18.82
N THR A 492 -4.44 -28.25 -19.29
CA THR A 492 -5.12 -28.67 -20.52
C THR A 492 -4.24 -28.41 -21.75
N ALA A 493 -3.54 -27.27 -21.81
CA ALA A 493 -2.59 -26.94 -22.88
C ALA A 493 -1.35 -27.86 -22.90
N ASN A 494 -1.03 -28.51 -21.78
CA ASN A 494 0.08 -29.44 -21.60
C ASN A 494 -0.34 -30.93 -21.66
N LEU A 495 -1.52 -31.24 -22.17
CA LEU A 495 -1.89 -32.63 -22.49
C LEU A 495 -0.86 -33.27 -23.44
N GLY A 496 -0.44 -34.52 -23.16
CA GLY A 496 0.65 -35.17 -23.85
C GLY A 496 2.06 -34.76 -23.40
N LYS A 497 2.19 -33.83 -22.43
CA LYS A 497 3.46 -33.35 -21.86
C LYS A 497 3.50 -33.42 -20.34
N GLY A 498 2.60 -34.21 -19.72
CA GLY A 498 2.53 -34.40 -18.28
C GLY A 498 1.35 -33.68 -17.59
N GLY A 499 0.58 -32.89 -18.31
CA GLY A 499 -0.64 -32.22 -17.78
C GLY A 499 -1.65 -33.21 -17.22
N GLU A 500 -1.77 -34.40 -17.82
CA GLU A 500 -2.69 -35.47 -17.42
C GLU A 500 -2.51 -35.91 -15.99
N THR A 501 -1.27 -35.92 -15.50
CA THR A 501 -0.96 -36.34 -14.12
C THR A 501 -1.59 -35.39 -13.10
N ILE A 502 -1.48 -34.10 -13.33
CA ILE A 502 -2.08 -33.07 -12.46
C ILE A 502 -3.60 -33.10 -12.55
N LEU A 503 -4.15 -33.25 -13.77
CA LEU A 503 -5.59 -33.35 -14.00
C LEU A 503 -6.19 -34.59 -13.30
N ALA A 504 -5.53 -35.75 -13.40
CA ALA A 504 -5.95 -36.97 -12.70
C ALA A 504 -5.88 -36.82 -11.17
N ALA A 505 -4.83 -36.15 -10.66
CA ALA A 505 -4.70 -35.85 -9.24
C ALA A 505 -5.82 -34.91 -8.76
N ALA A 506 -6.12 -33.82 -9.48
CA ALA A 506 -7.20 -32.90 -9.16
C ALA A 506 -8.58 -33.61 -9.15
N LEU A 507 -8.86 -34.47 -10.14
CA LEU A 507 -10.07 -35.29 -10.19
C LEU A 507 -10.17 -36.24 -9.00
N SER A 508 -9.05 -36.81 -8.55
CA SER A 508 -8.99 -37.70 -7.37
C SER A 508 -9.25 -36.91 -6.08
N ILE A 509 -8.65 -35.74 -5.96
CA ILE A 509 -8.84 -34.81 -4.83
C ILE A 509 -10.31 -34.39 -4.74
N GLY A 510 -10.91 -33.92 -5.85
CA GLY A 510 -12.31 -33.54 -5.88
C GLY A 510 -13.22 -34.68 -5.41
N ARG A 511 -13.02 -35.90 -5.90
CA ARG A 511 -13.77 -37.09 -5.44
C ARG A 511 -13.60 -37.36 -3.94
N SER A 512 -12.38 -37.20 -3.43
CA SER A 512 -12.07 -37.49 -2.02
C SER A 512 -12.69 -36.47 -1.05
N PHE A 513 -12.83 -35.23 -1.48
CA PHE A 513 -13.40 -34.15 -0.66
C PHE A 513 -14.84 -33.80 -1.01
N GLY A 514 -15.45 -34.52 -1.99
CA GLY A 514 -16.83 -34.24 -2.42
C GLY A 514 -17.00 -32.96 -3.21
N MET A 515 -15.92 -32.45 -3.82
CA MET A 515 -15.91 -31.22 -4.63
C MET A 515 -16.10 -31.54 -6.11
N GLU A 516 -16.84 -30.72 -6.83
CA GLU A 516 -16.89 -30.75 -8.29
C GLU A 516 -15.54 -30.31 -8.87
N VAL A 517 -15.11 -30.92 -10.00
CA VAL A 517 -13.86 -30.51 -10.66
C VAL A 517 -14.18 -30.01 -12.05
N ILE A 518 -13.90 -28.73 -12.30
CA ILE A 518 -14.10 -28.04 -13.57
C ILE A 518 -12.74 -27.95 -14.28
N ILE A 519 -12.66 -28.43 -15.52
CA ILE A 519 -11.46 -28.35 -16.33
C ILE A 519 -11.57 -27.18 -17.29
N GLU A 520 -10.62 -26.27 -17.21
CA GLU A 520 -10.57 -25.05 -18.02
C GLU A 520 -9.75 -25.21 -19.32
N GLY A 521 -9.94 -24.28 -20.25
CA GLY A 521 -9.16 -24.17 -21.46
C GLY A 521 -9.39 -25.31 -22.47
N VAL A 522 -10.57 -25.90 -22.50
CA VAL A 522 -10.90 -26.92 -23.50
C VAL A 522 -11.24 -26.24 -24.83
N GLU A 523 -10.34 -26.37 -25.82
CA GLU A 523 -10.44 -25.66 -27.09
C GLU A 523 -10.77 -26.56 -28.30
N ASN A 524 -10.59 -27.89 -28.17
CA ASN A 524 -10.83 -28.84 -29.27
C ASN A 524 -11.33 -30.19 -28.76
N ASP A 525 -11.92 -30.98 -29.70
CA ASP A 525 -12.51 -32.31 -29.42
C ASP A 525 -11.48 -33.35 -28.99
N ALA A 526 -10.23 -33.25 -29.46
CA ALA A 526 -9.17 -34.18 -29.08
C ALA A 526 -8.80 -34.04 -27.60
N ALA A 527 -8.65 -32.82 -27.10
CA ALA A 527 -8.46 -32.54 -25.69
C ALA A 527 -9.66 -33.01 -24.87
N LEU A 528 -10.88 -32.71 -25.32
CA LEU A 528 -12.11 -33.15 -24.67
C LEU A 528 -12.16 -34.68 -24.49
N GLY A 529 -11.86 -35.44 -25.58
CA GLY A 529 -11.86 -36.89 -25.51
C GLY A 529 -10.84 -37.47 -24.54
N GLN A 530 -9.66 -36.89 -24.43
CA GLN A 530 -8.65 -37.28 -23.45
C GLN A 530 -9.11 -36.97 -22.01
N LEU A 531 -9.67 -35.79 -21.76
CA LEU A 531 -10.18 -35.37 -20.45
C LEU A 531 -11.35 -36.24 -19.99
N GLN A 532 -12.27 -36.58 -20.88
CA GLN A 532 -13.35 -37.53 -20.62
C GLN A 532 -12.83 -38.91 -20.23
N SER A 533 -11.78 -39.40 -20.91
CA SER A 533 -11.16 -40.67 -20.55
C SER A 533 -10.53 -40.70 -19.15
N LEU A 534 -10.12 -39.53 -18.62
CA LEU A 534 -9.69 -39.35 -17.21
C LEU A 534 -10.85 -39.29 -16.22
N GLY A 535 -12.10 -39.27 -16.71
CA GLY A 535 -13.30 -39.22 -15.90
C GLY A 535 -13.76 -37.79 -15.56
N ALA A 536 -13.30 -36.78 -16.28
CA ALA A 536 -13.81 -35.42 -16.17
C ALA A 536 -15.16 -35.31 -16.89
N HIS A 537 -16.05 -34.44 -16.36
CA HIS A 537 -17.40 -34.21 -16.91
C HIS A 537 -17.83 -32.74 -16.89
N LEU A 538 -17.13 -31.87 -16.15
CA LEU A 538 -17.36 -30.43 -16.12
C LEU A 538 -16.25 -29.70 -16.85
N PHE A 539 -16.61 -28.88 -17.81
CA PHE A 539 -15.68 -28.26 -18.72
C PHE A 539 -15.99 -26.80 -18.99
N GLN A 540 -14.94 -26.03 -19.17
CA GLN A 540 -14.99 -24.65 -19.66
C GLN A 540 -13.94 -24.47 -20.76
N GLY A 541 -14.31 -23.75 -21.82
CA GLY A 541 -13.37 -23.45 -22.89
C GLY A 541 -14.05 -22.97 -24.17
N TYR A 542 -13.23 -22.56 -25.11
CA TYR A 542 -13.72 -22.00 -26.38
C TYR A 542 -14.41 -23.04 -27.28
N LEU A 543 -14.19 -24.31 -27.03
CA LEU A 543 -14.94 -25.37 -27.68
C LEU A 543 -16.44 -25.27 -27.43
N PHE A 544 -16.84 -24.86 -26.22
CA PHE A 544 -18.25 -24.76 -25.83
C PHE A 544 -18.81 -23.36 -26.07
N GLY A 545 -18.03 -22.33 -25.75
CA GLY A 545 -18.44 -20.94 -25.94
C GLY A 545 -17.36 -19.94 -25.53
N ARG A 546 -17.24 -18.87 -26.28
CA ARG A 546 -16.45 -17.72 -25.88
C ARG A 546 -17.24 -16.85 -24.90
N PRO A 547 -16.57 -16.06 -24.05
CA PRO A 547 -17.26 -15.06 -23.23
C PRO A 547 -18.12 -14.14 -24.10
N MET A 548 -19.42 -13.99 -23.75
CA MET A 548 -20.40 -13.26 -24.54
C MET A 548 -21.25 -12.35 -23.63
N PRO A 549 -21.82 -11.24 -24.14
CA PRO A 549 -22.75 -10.41 -23.38
C PRO A 549 -23.97 -11.19 -22.90
N ALA A 550 -24.59 -10.79 -21.79
CA ALA A 550 -25.80 -11.44 -21.24
C ALA A 550 -26.93 -11.61 -22.27
N THR A 551 -27.11 -10.62 -23.16
CA THR A 551 -28.11 -10.64 -24.24
C THR A 551 -27.89 -11.74 -25.27
N ALA A 552 -26.64 -12.18 -25.47
CA ALA A 552 -26.29 -13.23 -26.43
C ALA A 552 -26.43 -14.64 -25.85
N VAL A 553 -26.40 -14.79 -24.51
CA VAL A 553 -26.43 -16.09 -23.83
C VAL A 553 -27.69 -16.89 -24.17
N ALA A 554 -28.86 -16.28 -24.15
CA ALA A 554 -30.13 -16.96 -24.45
C ALA A 554 -30.17 -17.50 -25.91
N GLY A 555 -29.64 -16.71 -26.88
CA GLY A 555 -29.53 -17.13 -28.27
C GLY A 555 -28.51 -18.25 -28.45
N TRP A 556 -27.39 -18.18 -27.77
CA TRP A 556 -26.35 -19.22 -27.75
C TRP A 556 -26.94 -20.55 -27.22
N LEU A 557 -27.68 -20.52 -26.12
CA LEU A 557 -28.31 -21.70 -25.53
C LEU A 557 -29.31 -22.36 -26.47
N ALA A 558 -30.13 -21.59 -27.15
CA ALA A 558 -31.11 -22.10 -28.13
C ALA A 558 -30.39 -22.78 -29.32
N GLY A 559 -29.22 -22.29 -29.72
CA GLY A 559 -28.41 -22.86 -30.80
C GLY A 559 -27.51 -24.03 -30.40
N ALA A 560 -27.15 -24.15 -29.11
CA ALA A 560 -26.20 -25.13 -28.62
C ALA A 560 -26.80 -26.52 -28.33
N GLY A 561 -28.11 -26.69 -28.46
CA GLY A 561 -28.81 -27.99 -28.29
C GLY A 561 -28.77 -28.52 -26.84
N PHE A 562 -28.60 -27.66 -25.84
CA PHE A 562 -28.71 -28.02 -24.44
C PHE A 562 -30.21 -28.10 -24.03
N GLY A 563 -30.85 -29.23 -24.30
CA GLY A 563 -32.18 -29.55 -23.84
C GLY A 563 -32.21 -31.01 -23.40
N PRO A 564 -33.21 -31.42 -22.58
CA PRO A 564 -33.25 -32.77 -22.03
C PRO A 564 -33.22 -33.90 -23.07
N ASP A 565 -33.54 -33.61 -24.32
CA ASP A 565 -33.65 -34.63 -25.39
C ASP A 565 -32.74 -34.38 -26.63
N ALA A 566 -31.91 -33.31 -26.64
CA ALA A 566 -31.05 -33.02 -27.79
C ALA A 566 -29.63 -33.58 -27.60
N PRO A 567 -29.05 -34.29 -28.62
CA PRO A 567 -27.61 -34.59 -28.60
C PRO A 567 -26.85 -33.27 -28.67
N TRP A 568 -25.85 -33.07 -27.77
CA TRP A 568 -24.95 -31.94 -27.91
C TRP A 568 -24.24 -32.05 -29.27
N THR A 569 -24.43 -31.07 -30.10
CA THR A 569 -23.61 -30.84 -31.29
C THR A 569 -22.77 -29.60 -31.01
N ALA A 570 -21.46 -29.73 -31.18
CA ALA A 570 -20.59 -28.56 -31.13
C ALA A 570 -21.22 -27.45 -31.99
N PRO A 571 -21.43 -26.24 -31.49
CA PRO A 571 -21.97 -25.18 -32.34
C PRO A 571 -21.05 -25.06 -33.54
N ALA A 572 -21.65 -25.15 -34.77
CA ALA A 572 -20.92 -25.02 -36.01
C ALA A 572 -20.07 -23.76 -35.86
N SER A 573 -18.75 -23.90 -35.91
CA SER A 573 -17.79 -22.86 -35.63
C SER A 573 -18.25 -21.57 -36.28
N ALA A 574 -18.61 -20.58 -35.47
CA ALA A 574 -18.76 -19.23 -35.95
C ALA A 574 -17.43 -18.92 -36.66
N THR A 575 -17.48 -18.90 -37.97
CA THR A 575 -16.38 -18.65 -38.88
C THR A 575 -15.55 -17.52 -38.30
N ALA A 576 -14.32 -17.85 -37.92
CA ALA A 576 -13.35 -16.93 -37.37
C ALA A 576 -13.22 -15.72 -38.31
N THR A 577 -13.79 -14.60 -37.92
CA THR A 577 -13.25 -13.33 -38.38
C THR A 577 -11.93 -13.19 -37.67
N ALA A 578 -10.89 -13.76 -38.32
CA ALA A 578 -9.50 -13.65 -37.91
C ALA A 578 -9.17 -12.15 -37.85
N ILE A 579 -9.07 -11.61 -36.67
CA ILE A 579 -8.29 -10.38 -36.46
C ILE A 579 -6.85 -10.83 -36.68
N ALA A 580 -6.31 -10.49 -37.84
CA ALA A 580 -4.92 -10.72 -38.18
C ALA A 580 -4.02 -10.09 -37.11
N PRO A 581 -2.95 -10.76 -36.66
CA PRO A 581 -1.98 -10.15 -35.79
C PRO A 581 -1.36 -8.95 -36.52
N ALA A 582 -1.38 -7.79 -35.86
CA ALA A 582 -0.71 -6.59 -36.35
C ALA A 582 0.78 -6.92 -36.51
N THR A 583 1.23 -6.95 -37.78
CA THR A 583 2.62 -7.06 -38.16
C THR A 583 3.39 -5.88 -37.57
N PRO A 584 4.52 -6.08 -36.89
CA PRO A 584 5.35 -4.96 -36.43
C PRO A 584 5.90 -4.25 -37.69
N ALA A 585 5.62 -2.95 -37.80
CA ALA A 585 6.18 -2.10 -38.84
C ALA A 585 7.70 -2.13 -38.72
N SER A 586 8.33 -2.67 -39.77
CA SER A 586 9.77 -2.65 -40.03
C SER A 586 10.25 -1.20 -40.00
N ALA A 587 11.08 -0.84 -39.02
CA ALA A 587 11.86 0.39 -39.04
C ALA A 587 12.94 0.24 -40.14
N ALA A 588 12.73 0.92 -41.25
CA ALA A 588 13.76 1.20 -42.24
C ALA A 588 14.10 2.71 -42.15
N ARG A 589 15.42 2.96 -41.86
CA ARG A 589 16.26 4.17 -41.91
C ARG A 589 16.27 5.04 -40.64
#